data_408c8d5af9f0fac1ca51bba5442801d3
#
_entry.id   408c8d5af9f0fac1ca51bba5442801d3
#
_cell.length_a   1.000
_cell.length_b   1.000
_cell.length_c   1.000
_cell.angle_alpha   90.00
_cell.angle_beta   90.00
_cell.angle_gamma   90.00
#
_symmetry.space_group_name_H-M   'P 1'
#
loop_
_entity.id
_entity.type
_entity.pdbx_description
1 polymer ?
#
loop_
_entity_poly.entity_id
_entity_poly.type
_entity_poly.pdbx_seq_one_letter_code
_entity_poly.pdbx_strand_id
1 'polypeptide(L)'
;DINLVVADESRTSKTICLAVSPALKTFGIPGRPRLFEVIKRLQEVNHRREKLVGKSEGKSYSLEELKKNVKLEVDMVVAVPRMKKYMEYSARIISVYLKYVSPEDIYVYSVDEVFIDITGYAGDDATGFVEKMVKDVLDTTGITASAGIGENMYLAKIAMDIMAKRAEP
;
A
#
# COMPACT_ATOMS: atom_id res chain seq x y z
N ASP A 1 11.33 -8.86 -4.30
CA ASP A 1 10.87 -8.04 -3.15
C ASP A 1 11.98 -7.11 -2.67
N ILE A 2 11.75 -5.81 -2.79
CA ILE A 2 12.71 -4.76 -2.43
C ILE A 2 12.25 -4.05 -1.16
N ASN A 3 13.17 -3.79 -0.25
CA ASN A 3 12.97 -2.93 0.92
C ASN A 3 12.84 -1.48 0.44
N LEU A 4 11.64 -0.90 0.53
CA LEU A 4 11.35 0.43 0.03
C LEU A 4 10.37 1.16 0.92
N VAL A 5 10.62 2.46 1.11
CA VAL A 5 9.66 3.42 1.65
C VAL A 5 9.43 4.55 0.65
N VAL A 6 8.25 5.15 0.68
CA VAL A 6 7.97 6.39 -0.04
C VAL A 6 7.94 7.54 0.97
N ALA A 7 8.97 8.38 0.93
CA ALA A 7 9.12 9.50 1.86
C ALA A 7 9.92 10.65 1.22
N ASP A 8 9.69 11.86 1.70
CA ASP A 8 10.44 13.05 1.28
C ASP A 8 11.54 13.37 2.32
N GLU A 9 12.75 12.87 2.06
CA GLU A 9 13.91 13.09 2.92
C GLU A 9 14.37 14.56 2.95
N SER A 10 14.05 15.33 1.90
CA SER A 10 14.47 16.75 1.82
C SER A 10 13.80 17.63 2.87
N ARG A 11 12.67 17.20 3.42
CA ARG A 11 11.92 17.97 4.43
C ARG A 11 12.49 17.77 5.82
N THR A 12 12.42 16.56 6.34
CA THR A 12 12.90 16.20 7.69
C THR A 12 12.78 14.68 7.91
N SER A 13 13.64 14.14 8.77
CA SER A 13 13.52 12.72 9.18
C SER A 13 12.22 12.39 9.95
N LYS A 14 11.46 13.40 10.40
CA LYS A 14 10.15 13.23 11.03
C LYS A 14 9.01 13.08 10.01
N THR A 15 9.31 13.16 8.71
CA THR A 15 8.31 12.96 7.65
C THR A 15 7.64 11.60 7.77
N ILE A 16 6.34 11.54 7.45
CA ILE A 16 5.59 10.28 7.44
C ILE A 16 5.87 9.57 6.12
N CYS A 17 6.20 8.28 6.18
CA CYS A 17 6.30 7.44 5.00
C CYS A 17 4.89 7.18 4.46
N LEU A 18 4.64 7.54 3.22
CA LEU A 18 3.34 7.33 2.56
C LEU A 18 3.08 5.86 2.27
N ALA A 19 4.15 5.11 1.96
CA ALA A 19 4.09 3.68 1.73
C ALA A 19 5.34 2.97 2.26
N VAL A 20 5.16 1.70 2.62
CA VAL A 20 6.21 0.77 3.06
C VAL A 20 6.00 -0.55 2.31
N SER A 21 7.04 -1.06 1.66
CA SER A 21 6.95 -2.32 0.92
C SER A 21 6.66 -3.51 1.84
N PRO A 22 5.99 -4.57 1.34
CA PRO A 22 5.81 -5.81 2.09
C PRO A 22 7.13 -6.39 2.60
N ALA A 23 8.18 -6.35 1.78
CA ALA A 23 9.51 -6.80 2.15
C ALA A 23 10.03 -6.10 3.41
N LEU A 24 9.91 -4.76 3.47
CA LEU A 24 10.38 -3.98 4.61
C LEU A 24 9.53 -4.21 5.87
N LYS A 25 8.24 -4.50 5.71
CA LYS A 25 7.35 -4.84 6.84
C LYS A 25 7.77 -6.13 7.56
N THR A 26 8.46 -7.06 6.88
CA THR A 26 8.96 -8.30 7.52
C THR A 26 9.97 -8.02 8.63
N PHE A 27 10.61 -6.86 8.64
CA PHE A 27 11.52 -6.40 9.70
C PHE A 27 10.80 -5.69 10.85
N GLY A 28 9.47 -5.76 10.91
CA GLY A 28 8.64 -5.19 11.99
C GLY A 28 8.42 -3.68 11.85
N ILE A 29 8.45 -3.16 10.62
CA ILE A 29 8.13 -1.76 10.32
C ILE A 29 6.62 -1.67 10.04
N PRO A 30 5.87 -0.82 10.78
CA PRO A 30 4.43 -0.68 10.58
C PRO A 30 4.08 0.06 9.29
N GLY A 31 2.81 0.11 8.95
CA GLY A 31 2.32 1.02 7.93
C GLY A 31 2.36 2.48 8.42
N ARG A 32 2.68 3.43 7.52
CA ARG A 32 2.76 4.88 7.79
C ARG A 32 3.67 5.29 8.96
N PRO A 33 4.88 4.71 9.10
CA PRO A 33 5.83 5.12 10.14
C PRO A 33 6.43 6.48 9.79
N ARG A 34 7.04 7.14 10.75
CA ARG A 34 7.95 8.25 10.46
C ARG A 34 9.30 7.72 9.96
N LEU A 35 9.95 8.44 9.08
CA LEU A 35 11.20 7.98 8.46
C LEU A 35 12.29 7.66 9.50
N PHE A 36 12.42 8.47 10.56
CA PHE A 36 13.39 8.19 11.62
C PHE A 36 13.09 6.88 12.38
N GLU A 37 11.82 6.49 12.51
CA GLU A 37 11.42 5.23 13.14
C GLU A 37 11.85 4.03 12.29
N VAL A 38 11.73 4.17 10.96
CA VAL A 38 12.22 3.15 10.02
C VAL A 38 13.74 3.01 10.15
N ILE A 39 14.47 4.12 10.10
CA ILE A 39 15.93 4.14 10.23
C ILE A 39 16.37 3.48 11.53
N LYS A 40 15.78 3.89 12.67
CA LYS A 40 16.07 3.31 13.97
C LYS A 40 15.80 1.81 14.00
N ARG A 41 14.67 1.38 13.44
CA ARG A 41 14.32 -0.05 13.40
C ARG A 41 15.31 -0.86 12.57
N LEU A 42 15.77 -0.34 11.44
CA LEU A 42 16.80 -1.01 10.64
C LEU A 42 18.15 -1.09 11.37
N GLN A 43 18.53 -0.05 12.12
CA GLN A 43 19.73 -0.10 12.96
C GLN A 43 19.63 -1.22 14.02
N GLU A 44 18.47 -1.36 14.68
CA GLU A 44 18.23 -2.45 15.66
C GLU A 44 18.32 -3.83 15.01
N VAL A 45 17.73 -3.98 13.80
CA VAL A 45 17.79 -5.23 13.03
C VAL A 45 19.23 -5.56 12.66
N ASN A 46 19.98 -4.59 12.14
CA ASN A 46 21.36 -4.78 11.73
C ASN A 46 22.28 -5.08 12.91
N HIS A 47 22.08 -4.43 14.06
CA HIS A 47 22.82 -4.76 15.27
C HIS A 47 22.57 -6.20 15.75
N ARG A 48 21.34 -6.71 15.62
CA ARG A 48 21.04 -8.12 15.93
C ARG A 48 21.72 -9.07 14.94
N ARG A 49 21.73 -8.74 13.65
CA ARG A 49 22.41 -9.53 12.60
C ARG A 49 23.91 -9.58 12.87
N GLU A 50 24.53 -8.45 13.16
CA GLU A 50 25.96 -8.36 13.50
C GLU A 50 26.34 -9.21 14.72
N LYS A 51 25.50 -9.21 15.77
CA LYS A 51 25.71 -10.08 16.94
C LYS A 51 25.65 -11.57 16.63
N LEU A 52 24.88 -11.97 15.61
CA LEU A 52 24.73 -13.37 15.23
C LEU A 52 25.87 -13.88 14.35
N VAL A 53 26.38 -13.05 13.46
CA VAL A 53 27.32 -13.49 12.38
C VAL A 53 28.66 -12.75 12.40
N GLY A 54 28.87 -11.80 13.29
CA GLY A 54 30.05 -10.95 13.33
C GLY A 54 30.00 -9.82 12.31
N LYS A 55 31.15 -9.41 11.78
CA LYS A 55 31.28 -8.26 10.88
C LYS A 55 30.47 -8.45 9.59
N SER A 56 29.75 -7.41 9.21
CA SER A 56 29.01 -7.35 7.94
C SER A 56 29.91 -7.48 6.72
N GLU A 57 29.43 -8.17 5.68
CA GLU A 57 30.08 -8.33 4.39
C GLU A 57 29.56 -7.33 3.33
N GLY A 58 28.59 -6.48 3.69
CA GLY A 58 27.98 -5.50 2.80
C GLY A 58 26.52 -5.21 3.19
N LYS A 59 25.80 -4.56 2.27
CA LYS A 59 24.40 -4.17 2.45
C LYS A 59 23.56 -4.65 1.29
N SER A 60 22.27 -4.95 1.55
CA SER A 60 21.31 -5.22 0.49
C SER A 60 19.92 -4.68 0.85
N TYR A 61 19.23 -4.19 -0.16
CA TYR A 61 17.80 -3.85 -0.11
C TYR A 61 16.90 -4.96 -0.66
N SER A 62 17.47 -6.08 -1.13
CA SER A 62 16.72 -7.24 -1.60
C SER A 62 16.41 -8.21 -0.46
N LEU A 63 15.12 -8.43 -0.20
CA LEU A 63 14.69 -9.38 0.84
C LEU A 63 15.20 -10.79 0.56
N GLU A 64 15.27 -11.18 -0.72
CA GLU A 64 15.74 -12.49 -1.13
C GLU A 64 17.22 -12.70 -0.80
N GLU A 65 18.07 -11.70 -1.12
CA GLU A 65 19.50 -11.74 -0.79
C GLU A 65 19.72 -11.76 0.72
N LEU A 66 18.96 -10.95 1.46
CA LEU A 66 19.03 -10.87 2.91
C LEU A 66 18.61 -12.17 3.61
N LYS A 67 17.71 -12.96 3.00
CA LYS A 67 17.34 -14.30 3.46
C LYS A 67 18.44 -15.34 3.17
N LYS A 68 19.11 -15.22 2.02
CA LYS A 68 20.20 -16.12 1.61
C LYS A 68 21.51 -15.87 2.35
N ASN A 69 21.81 -14.60 2.66
CA ASN A 69 23.05 -14.21 3.34
C ASN A 69 22.76 -13.34 4.57
N VAL A 70 22.87 -13.95 5.75
CA VAL A 70 22.64 -13.29 7.05
C VAL A 70 23.73 -12.26 7.39
N LYS A 71 24.91 -12.32 6.73
CA LYS A 71 26.00 -11.35 6.94
C LYS A 71 25.78 -10.01 6.25
N LEU A 72 24.75 -9.89 5.39
CA LEU A 72 24.39 -8.61 4.79
C LEU A 72 23.58 -7.76 5.75
N GLU A 73 23.88 -6.49 5.84
CA GLU A 73 23.02 -5.50 6.51
C GLU A 73 21.78 -5.23 5.68
N VAL A 74 20.67 -5.04 6.38
CA VAL A 74 19.41 -4.61 5.76
C VAL A 74 19.52 -3.13 5.41
N ASP A 75 19.36 -2.82 4.14
CA ASP A 75 19.25 -1.45 3.63
C ASP A 75 17.89 -1.25 2.96
N MET A 76 17.55 -0.01 2.62
CA MET A 76 16.28 0.35 1.99
C MET A 76 16.46 1.41 0.92
N VAL A 77 15.53 1.42 -0.02
CA VAL A 77 15.36 2.50 -1.00
C VAL A 77 14.35 3.50 -0.46
N VAL A 78 14.69 4.78 -0.46
CA VAL A 78 13.75 5.87 -0.17
C VAL A 78 13.33 6.50 -1.48
N ALA A 79 12.07 6.31 -1.86
CA ALA A 79 11.49 6.86 -3.09
C ALA A 79 10.77 8.18 -2.79
N VAL A 80 11.05 9.20 -3.59
CA VAL A 80 10.41 10.52 -3.44
C VAL A 80 8.93 10.45 -3.87
N PRO A 81 7.98 10.99 -3.09
CA PRO A 81 6.57 11.06 -3.46
C PRO A 81 6.33 11.84 -4.76
N ARG A 82 5.45 11.33 -5.62
CA ARG A 82 5.08 11.95 -6.89
C ARG A 82 3.59 12.26 -6.94
N MET A 83 3.12 13.25 -6.13
CA MET A 83 1.71 13.57 -5.95
C MET A 83 0.95 13.80 -7.26
N LYS A 84 1.53 14.52 -8.20
CA LYS A 84 0.91 14.73 -9.52
C LYS A 84 0.58 13.39 -10.20
N LYS A 85 1.52 12.44 -10.18
CA LYS A 85 1.31 11.11 -10.76
C LYS A 85 0.22 10.33 -10.01
N TYR A 86 0.16 10.44 -8.69
CA TYR A 86 -0.89 9.78 -7.91
C TYR A 86 -2.28 10.33 -8.26
N MET A 87 -2.41 11.64 -8.43
CA MET A 87 -3.66 12.27 -8.87
C MET A 87 -4.05 11.85 -10.30
N GLU A 88 -3.09 11.72 -11.21
CA GLU A 88 -3.34 11.22 -12.57
C GLU A 88 -3.90 9.80 -12.56
N TYR A 89 -3.34 8.91 -11.73
CA TYR A 89 -3.84 7.54 -11.60
C TYR A 89 -5.18 7.47 -10.87
N SER A 90 -5.39 8.29 -9.83
CA SER A 90 -6.68 8.43 -9.17
C SER A 90 -7.78 8.82 -10.17
N ALA A 91 -7.53 9.82 -11.02
CA ALA A 91 -8.48 10.22 -12.06
C ALA A 91 -8.76 9.11 -13.09
N ARG A 92 -7.74 8.33 -13.46
CA ARG A 92 -7.92 7.15 -14.34
C ARG A 92 -8.79 6.08 -13.69
N ILE A 93 -8.58 5.79 -12.40
CA ILE A 93 -9.39 4.82 -11.66
C ILE A 93 -10.83 5.30 -11.56
N ILE A 94 -11.06 6.58 -11.24
CA ILE A 94 -12.42 7.16 -11.23
C ILE A 94 -13.07 7.03 -12.60
N SER A 95 -12.33 7.23 -13.70
CA SER A 95 -12.86 7.02 -15.05
C SER A 95 -13.27 5.57 -15.34
N VAL A 96 -12.68 4.60 -14.65
CA VAL A 96 -13.14 3.19 -14.73
C VAL A 96 -14.47 3.06 -14.01
N TYR A 97 -14.61 3.61 -12.80
CA TYR A 97 -15.86 3.54 -12.03
C TYR A 97 -17.04 4.19 -12.75
N LEU A 98 -16.79 5.29 -13.47
CA LEU A 98 -17.81 5.98 -14.28
C LEU A 98 -18.37 5.15 -15.45
N LYS A 99 -17.79 4.00 -15.78
CA LYS A 99 -18.39 3.03 -16.71
C LYS A 99 -19.53 2.23 -16.09
N TYR A 100 -19.60 2.18 -14.77
CA TYR A 100 -20.49 1.32 -13.98
C TYR A 100 -21.59 2.09 -13.28
N VAL A 101 -21.30 3.30 -12.83
CA VAL A 101 -22.20 4.12 -12.01
C VAL A 101 -22.16 5.58 -12.46
N SER A 102 -23.20 6.33 -12.13
CA SER A 102 -23.28 7.76 -12.37
C SER A 102 -22.32 8.57 -11.49
N PRO A 103 -21.86 9.75 -11.93
CA PRO A 103 -20.95 10.60 -11.15
C PRO A 103 -21.51 11.00 -9.77
N GLU A 104 -22.82 11.20 -9.65
CA GLU A 104 -23.51 11.56 -8.43
C GLU A 104 -23.45 10.48 -7.36
N ASP A 105 -23.25 9.22 -7.74
CA ASP A 105 -23.16 8.07 -6.85
C ASP A 105 -21.71 7.76 -6.42
N ILE A 106 -20.76 8.59 -6.85
CA ILE A 106 -19.33 8.48 -6.47
C ILE A 106 -18.97 9.61 -5.51
N TYR A 107 -18.58 9.26 -4.29
CA TYR A 107 -18.00 10.19 -3.32
C TYR A 107 -16.50 9.97 -3.21
N VAL A 108 -15.69 10.89 -3.74
CA VAL A 108 -14.23 10.87 -3.63
C VAL A 108 -13.83 11.27 -2.22
N TYR A 109 -13.43 10.30 -1.40
CA TYR A 109 -13.04 10.51 -0.02
C TYR A 109 -11.59 11.00 0.10
N SER A 110 -10.68 10.43 -0.70
CA SER A 110 -9.26 10.82 -0.77
C SER A 110 -8.69 10.53 -2.15
N VAL A 111 -7.38 10.78 -2.35
CA VAL A 111 -6.69 10.48 -3.61
C VAL A 111 -6.69 8.99 -3.96
N ASP A 112 -6.85 8.12 -2.98
CA ASP A 112 -6.78 6.66 -3.08
C ASP A 112 -8.01 5.92 -2.57
N GLU A 113 -9.04 6.63 -2.12
CA GLU A 113 -10.28 6.04 -1.59
C GLU A 113 -11.52 6.74 -2.13
N VAL A 114 -12.50 5.94 -2.54
CA VAL A 114 -13.84 6.40 -2.96
C VAL A 114 -14.92 5.58 -2.26
N PHE A 115 -16.07 6.18 -2.04
CA PHE A 115 -17.33 5.48 -1.76
C PHE A 115 -18.19 5.53 -3.00
N ILE A 116 -18.88 4.44 -3.29
CA ILE A 116 -19.74 4.30 -4.45
C ILE A 116 -21.07 3.71 -3.99
N ASP A 117 -22.17 4.40 -4.28
CA ASP A 117 -23.51 3.83 -4.10
C ASP A 117 -23.82 2.92 -5.31
N ILE A 118 -23.95 1.63 -5.04
CA ILE A 118 -24.21 0.63 -6.07
C ILE A 118 -25.65 0.11 -6.04
N THR A 119 -26.52 0.68 -5.19
CA THR A 119 -27.88 0.20 -4.95
C THR A 119 -28.70 0.11 -6.23
N GLY A 120 -28.58 1.07 -7.12
CA GLY A 120 -29.33 1.10 -8.40
C GLY A 120 -28.70 0.28 -9.53
N TYR A 121 -27.53 -0.32 -9.34
CA TYR A 121 -26.71 -0.91 -10.42
C TYR A 121 -26.42 -2.40 -10.25
N ALA A 122 -26.23 -2.85 -9.01
CA ALA A 122 -25.71 -4.19 -8.71
C ALA A 122 -26.79 -5.30 -8.74
N GLY A 123 -28.08 -4.95 -8.72
CA GLY A 123 -29.15 -5.93 -8.56
C GLY A 123 -28.95 -6.80 -7.32
N ASP A 124 -29.16 -8.11 -7.46
CA ASP A 124 -29.02 -9.07 -6.37
C ASP A 124 -27.57 -9.56 -6.15
N ASP A 125 -26.64 -9.20 -7.04
CA ASP A 125 -25.22 -9.64 -6.98
C ASP A 125 -24.26 -8.46 -6.80
N ALA A 126 -24.29 -7.85 -5.62
CA ALA A 126 -23.38 -6.75 -5.28
C ALA A 126 -21.90 -7.21 -5.30
N THR A 127 -21.62 -8.44 -4.90
CA THR A 127 -20.23 -8.97 -4.88
C THR A 127 -19.67 -9.11 -6.28
N GLY A 128 -20.34 -9.81 -7.18
CA GLY A 128 -19.86 -9.95 -8.55
C GLY A 128 -19.79 -8.63 -9.31
N PHE A 129 -20.69 -7.67 -9.01
CA PHE A 129 -20.62 -6.34 -9.58
C PHE A 129 -19.32 -5.60 -9.14
N VAL A 130 -19.00 -5.63 -7.85
CA VAL A 130 -17.78 -4.99 -7.30
C VAL A 130 -16.51 -5.70 -7.77
N GLU A 131 -16.49 -7.03 -7.80
CA GLU A 131 -15.34 -7.81 -8.33
C GLU A 131 -15.03 -7.44 -9.78
N LYS A 132 -16.06 -7.28 -10.62
CA LYS A 132 -15.90 -6.83 -12.00
C LYS A 132 -15.28 -5.42 -12.08
N MET A 133 -15.73 -4.50 -11.23
CA MET A 133 -15.16 -3.14 -11.16
C MET A 133 -13.69 -3.15 -10.75
N VAL A 134 -13.35 -3.89 -9.69
CA VAL A 134 -11.98 -4.03 -9.18
C VAL A 134 -11.07 -4.66 -10.22
N LYS A 135 -11.56 -5.68 -10.92
CA LYS A 135 -10.83 -6.32 -12.02
C LYS A 135 -10.58 -5.34 -13.18
N ASP A 136 -11.56 -4.54 -13.59
CA ASP A 136 -11.39 -3.54 -14.67
C ASP A 136 -10.38 -2.46 -14.26
N VAL A 137 -10.33 -2.07 -12.99
CA VAL A 137 -9.27 -1.17 -12.47
C VAL A 137 -7.90 -1.80 -12.67
N LEU A 138 -7.71 -3.06 -12.29
CA LEU A 138 -6.45 -3.77 -12.47
C LEU A 138 -6.08 -3.88 -13.95
N ASP A 139 -7.01 -4.32 -14.79
CA ASP A 139 -6.78 -4.53 -16.23
C ASP A 139 -6.46 -3.20 -16.95
N THR A 140 -7.07 -2.10 -16.52
CA THR A 140 -6.90 -0.76 -17.13
C THR A 140 -5.66 -0.02 -16.63
N THR A 141 -5.31 -0.17 -15.35
CA THR A 141 -4.29 0.67 -14.70
C THR A 141 -3.07 -0.10 -14.22
N GLY A 142 -3.16 -1.43 -14.09
CA GLY A 142 -2.15 -2.27 -13.47
C GLY A 142 -2.08 -2.12 -11.95
N ILE A 143 -3.05 -1.43 -11.32
CA ILE A 143 -3.10 -1.20 -9.87
C ILE A 143 -4.17 -2.11 -9.27
N THR A 144 -3.80 -2.86 -8.24
CA THR A 144 -4.74 -3.64 -7.44
C THR A 144 -5.55 -2.73 -6.53
N ALA A 145 -6.84 -3.04 -6.35
CA ALA A 145 -7.71 -2.35 -5.42
C ALA A 145 -8.34 -3.35 -4.44
N SER A 146 -8.66 -2.89 -3.24
CA SER A 146 -9.46 -3.61 -2.26
C SER A 146 -10.81 -2.93 -2.12
N ALA A 147 -11.87 -3.69 -1.99
CA ALA A 147 -13.22 -3.18 -1.79
C ALA A 147 -13.87 -3.78 -0.54
N GLY A 148 -14.74 -3.02 0.09
CA GLY A 148 -15.61 -3.48 1.16
C GLY A 148 -17.05 -3.08 0.85
N ILE A 149 -17.99 -4.01 1.01
CA ILE A 149 -19.42 -3.81 0.77
C ILE A 149 -20.12 -3.70 2.11
N GLY A 150 -21.05 -2.77 2.22
CA GLY A 150 -21.87 -2.57 3.42
C GLY A 150 -23.10 -1.70 3.13
N GLU A 151 -24.09 -1.78 3.97
CA GLU A 151 -25.36 -1.03 3.83
C GLU A 151 -25.21 0.49 4.00
N ASN A 152 -24.04 0.94 4.44
CA ASN A 152 -23.70 2.35 4.56
C ASN A 152 -22.18 2.54 4.51
N MET A 153 -21.73 3.79 4.34
CA MET A 153 -20.32 4.15 4.22
C MET A 153 -19.44 3.65 5.39
N TYR A 154 -19.99 3.65 6.61
CA TYR A 154 -19.26 3.22 7.80
C TYR A 154 -19.00 1.70 7.76
N LEU A 155 -20.02 0.90 7.48
CA LEU A 155 -19.89 -0.56 7.38
C LEU A 155 -19.02 -0.96 6.18
N ALA A 156 -19.16 -0.31 5.04
CA ALA A 156 -18.30 -0.52 3.87
C ALA A 156 -16.83 -0.23 4.21
N LYS A 157 -16.56 0.87 4.93
CA LYS A 157 -15.19 1.21 5.36
C LYS A 157 -14.61 0.18 6.31
N ILE A 158 -15.37 -0.29 7.29
CA ILE A 158 -14.95 -1.36 8.21
C ILE A 158 -14.65 -2.65 7.46
N ALA A 159 -15.55 -3.07 6.57
CA ALA A 159 -15.36 -4.28 5.75
C ALA A 159 -14.06 -4.19 4.95
N MET A 160 -13.78 -3.05 4.32
CA MET A 160 -12.54 -2.83 3.59
C MET A 160 -11.30 -2.86 4.50
N ASP A 161 -11.29 -2.12 5.60
CA ASP A 161 -10.09 -1.94 6.42
C ASP A 161 -9.74 -3.17 7.26
N ILE A 162 -10.73 -3.94 7.70
CA ILE A 162 -10.54 -5.07 8.60
C ILE A 162 -10.48 -6.39 7.84
N MET A 163 -11.37 -6.60 6.88
CA MET A 163 -11.51 -7.88 6.19
C MET A 163 -10.73 -7.92 4.88
N ALA A 164 -10.95 -6.98 3.97
CA ALA A 164 -10.35 -7.01 2.65
C ALA A 164 -8.82 -6.89 2.65
N LYS A 165 -8.25 -6.09 3.56
CA LYS A 165 -6.78 -5.96 3.69
C LYS A 165 -6.08 -7.20 4.25
N ARG A 166 -6.83 -8.18 4.74
CA ARG A 166 -6.32 -9.46 5.27
C ARG A 166 -6.69 -10.65 4.40
N ALA A 167 -7.54 -10.44 3.40
CA ALA A 167 -7.88 -11.46 2.43
C ALA A 167 -6.67 -11.73 1.52
N GLU A 168 -6.47 -13.00 1.18
CA GLU A 168 -5.55 -13.36 0.11
C GLU A 168 -6.12 -12.87 -1.23
N PRO A 169 -5.26 -12.43 -2.16
CA PRO A 169 -5.69 -11.93 -3.46
C PRO A 169 -6.32 -13.02 -4.33
#